data_3590d49e1c45144afcbacd7322c1c322
#
_entry.id   3590d49e1c45144afcbacd7322c1c322
#
_cell.length_a   1.000
_cell.length_b   1.000
_cell.length_c   1.000
_cell.angle_alpha   90.00
_cell.angle_beta   90.00
_cell.angle_gamma   90.00
#
_symmetry.space_group_name_H-M   'P 1'
#
loop_
_entity.id
_entity.type
_entity.pdbx_description
1 polymer ?
#
loop_
_entity_poly.entity_id
_entity_poly.type
_entity_poly.pdbx_seq_one_letter_code
_entity_poly.pdbx_strand_id
1 'polypeptide(L)'
;MLVAVLLIAGSGAVPSAVAAGAYEAASASTTVTYCSDGGQAQTLDMYEPLGGAALHPLLLVVHGGYWSVGDSAVSQQSQFTQAVMSGAVAAGFAVASINYRLAPANRWPAQIIDTRCAVRYLRATATRWHIDPHEFAALGDSAGGQLVSLDALSAQREQQWDSAQYAGQSTALQAVVDCWGIVDLTAPGWSRLGRGLSTNAFRVPLGSPSAVLRSASPVSHVGPGAPPFLIIHGLSDTLVPPRQSTELRTLLRAAGDAATLVEVANAGHGLATTAVPMVPALSDLAGQTVSWLLATLR
;
A
#
# COMPACT_ATOMS: atom_id res chain seq x y z
N MET A 1 6.93 28.07 19.14
CA MET A 1 7.07 28.07 17.67
C MET A 1 5.83 27.37 17.11
N LEU A 2 4.92 28.13 16.50
CA LEU A 2 3.70 27.57 15.89
C LEU A 2 4.09 26.79 14.62
N VAL A 3 3.74 25.50 14.57
CA VAL A 3 3.80 24.72 13.34
C VAL A 3 2.55 25.06 12.52
N ALA A 4 2.75 25.71 11.40
CA ALA A 4 1.68 26.05 10.45
C ALA A 4 1.18 24.76 9.79
N VAL A 5 -0.05 24.37 10.09
CA VAL A 5 -0.81 23.37 9.32
C VAL A 5 -1.20 24.05 8.01
N LEU A 6 -0.58 23.64 6.92
CA LEU A 6 -0.93 24.10 5.58
C LEU A 6 -2.24 23.42 5.17
N LEU A 7 -3.37 24.08 5.41
CA LEU A 7 -4.67 23.73 4.86
C LEU A 7 -4.62 24.03 3.35
N ILE A 8 -4.62 23.01 2.52
CA ILE A 8 -4.88 23.17 1.09
C ILE A 8 -6.38 23.42 0.93
N ALA A 9 -6.76 24.68 0.83
CA ALA A 9 -8.11 25.09 0.48
C ALA A 9 -8.30 24.93 -1.03
N GLY A 10 -8.68 23.74 -1.47
CA GLY A 10 -9.25 23.48 -2.78
C GLY A 10 -10.76 23.31 -2.63
N SER A 11 -11.53 24.33 -3.03
CA SER A 11 -12.99 24.32 -2.98
C SER A 11 -13.59 23.47 -4.12
N GLY A 12 -13.52 22.17 -3.96
CA GLY A 12 -14.35 21.20 -4.65
C GLY A 12 -15.12 20.42 -3.58
N ALA A 13 -16.38 20.77 -3.35
CA ALA A 13 -17.22 20.04 -2.42
C ALA A 13 -17.43 18.61 -2.93
N VAL A 14 -16.63 17.67 -2.41
CA VAL A 14 -16.97 16.25 -2.48
C VAL A 14 -18.17 16.06 -1.55
N PRO A 15 -19.29 15.51 -2.00
CA PRO A 15 -20.47 15.34 -1.15
C PRO A 15 -20.09 14.44 0.03
N SER A 16 -20.35 14.94 1.24
CA SER A 16 -20.12 14.29 2.53
C SER A 16 -21.00 13.07 2.81
N ALA A 17 -21.46 12.39 1.78
CA ALA A 17 -22.29 11.21 1.83
C ALA A 17 -21.69 10.12 0.94
N VAL A 18 -20.47 9.64 1.27
CA VAL A 18 -20.14 8.25 0.92
C VAL A 18 -20.86 7.40 1.96
N ALA A 19 -22.18 7.31 1.78
CA ALA A 19 -23.05 6.49 2.60
C ALA A 19 -22.69 5.01 2.41
N ALA A 20 -22.96 4.21 3.42
CA ALA A 20 -22.82 2.74 3.42
C ALA A 20 -23.47 2.05 2.17
N GLY A 21 -24.33 2.73 1.43
CA GLY A 21 -24.94 2.26 0.19
C GLY A 21 -24.02 2.22 -1.03
N ALA A 22 -22.90 2.94 -1.05
CA ALA A 22 -21.90 2.84 -2.14
C ALA A 22 -21.06 1.56 -2.04
N TYR A 23 -20.97 0.96 -0.87
CA TYR A 23 -20.29 -0.31 -0.63
C TYR A 23 -21.01 -1.51 -1.29
N GLU A 24 -22.35 -1.50 -1.33
CA GLU A 24 -23.13 -2.58 -1.96
C GLU A 24 -23.01 -2.58 -3.49
N ALA A 25 -22.78 -1.43 -4.12
CA ALA A 25 -22.60 -1.34 -5.57
C ALA A 25 -21.23 -1.81 -6.06
N ALA A 26 -20.21 -1.81 -5.17
CA ALA A 26 -18.86 -2.35 -5.43
C ALA A 26 -18.71 -3.83 -5.03
N SER A 27 -19.81 -4.51 -4.67
CA SER A 27 -19.80 -5.84 -4.06
C SER A 27 -19.56 -7.03 -5.00
N ALA A 28 -19.51 -6.81 -6.30
CA ALA A 28 -19.18 -7.85 -7.26
C ALA A 28 -17.70 -7.78 -7.63
N SER A 29 -16.84 -8.51 -6.89
CA SER A 29 -15.45 -8.70 -7.30
C SER A 29 -15.33 -9.92 -8.22
N THR A 30 -14.38 -9.83 -9.16
CA THR A 30 -13.96 -10.96 -9.96
C THR A 30 -12.63 -11.46 -9.45
N THR A 31 -12.59 -12.67 -8.90
CA THR A 31 -11.34 -13.31 -8.49
C THR A 31 -10.63 -13.94 -9.68
N VAL A 32 -9.36 -13.60 -9.87
CA VAL A 32 -8.53 -14.16 -10.95
C VAL A 32 -7.17 -14.58 -10.44
N THR A 33 -6.57 -15.58 -11.09
CA THR A 33 -5.16 -15.92 -10.90
C THR A 33 -4.31 -14.94 -11.71
N TYR A 34 -3.40 -14.23 -11.05
CA TYR A 34 -2.51 -13.30 -11.71
C TYR A 34 -1.12 -13.90 -11.98
N CYS A 35 -0.65 -14.79 -11.11
CA CYS A 35 0.63 -15.47 -11.27
C CYS A 35 0.55 -16.88 -10.69
N SER A 36 1.59 -17.70 -10.95
CA SER A 36 1.70 -19.08 -10.45
C SER A 36 3.14 -19.43 -10.04
N ASP A 37 3.87 -18.44 -9.48
CA ASP A 37 5.23 -18.64 -9.00
C ASP A 37 5.27 -19.67 -7.86
N GLY A 38 6.31 -20.51 -7.85
CA GLY A 38 6.45 -21.58 -6.86
C GLY A 38 5.38 -22.67 -6.97
N GLY A 39 4.66 -22.78 -8.10
CA GLY A 39 3.64 -23.81 -8.33
C GLY A 39 2.33 -23.58 -7.57
N GLN A 40 2.12 -22.38 -7.02
CA GLN A 40 0.90 -21.98 -6.34
C GLN A 40 0.24 -20.83 -7.11
N ALA A 41 -1.09 -20.88 -7.27
CA ALA A 41 -1.82 -19.77 -7.85
C ALA A 41 -1.82 -18.59 -6.88
N GLN A 42 -1.36 -17.42 -7.35
CA GLN A 42 -1.54 -16.15 -6.69
C GLN A 42 -2.78 -15.48 -7.29
N THR A 43 -3.73 -15.09 -6.43
CA THR A 43 -5.03 -14.56 -6.87
C THR A 43 -5.19 -13.09 -6.46
N LEU A 44 -6.03 -12.37 -7.18
CA LEU A 44 -6.49 -11.04 -6.81
C LEU A 44 -8.01 -10.95 -6.98
N ASP A 45 -8.61 -10.04 -6.23
CA ASP A 45 -10.00 -9.63 -6.37
C ASP A 45 -10.04 -8.27 -7.07
N MET A 46 -10.69 -8.23 -8.23
CA MET A 46 -10.88 -7.03 -9.04
C MET A 46 -12.25 -6.42 -8.76
N TYR A 47 -12.27 -5.13 -8.44
CA TYR A 47 -13.46 -4.30 -8.27
C TYR A 47 -13.44 -3.25 -9.36
N GLU A 48 -14.42 -3.31 -10.27
CA GLU A 48 -14.52 -2.39 -11.40
C GLU A 48 -15.53 -1.28 -11.09
N PRO A 49 -15.25 -0.02 -11.47
CA PRO A 49 -16.22 1.05 -11.33
C PRO A 49 -17.41 0.85 -12.26
N LEU A 50 -18.60 1.31 -11.86
CA LEU A 50 -19.80 1.20 -12.68
C LEU A 50 -19.76 2.20 -13.83
N GLY A 51 -19.79 1.68 -15.06
CA GLY A 51 -19.99 2.46 -16.30
C GLY A 51 -18.73 3.16 -16.81
N GLY A 52 -18.71 3.40 -18.11
CA GLY A 52 -17.71 4.22 -18.79
C GLY A 52 -17.01 3.50 -19.93
N ALA A 53 -16.83 4.22 -21.06
CA ALA A 53 -15.98 3.80 -22.18
C ALA A 53 -14.51 4.30 -22.00
N ALA A 54 -14.24 5.08 -20.97
CA ALA A 54 -12.92 5.61 -20.65
C ALA A 54 -12.07 4.58 -19.90
N LEU A 55 -10.76 4.67 -20.04
CA LEU A 55 -9.83 3.90 -19.23
C LEU A 55 -9.86 4.41 -17.78
N HIS A 56 -9.71 3.51 -16.84
CA HIS A 56 -9.72 3.77 -15.40
C HIS A 56 -8.29 3.78 -14.84
N PRO A 57 -7.94 4.70 -13.93
CA PRO A 57 -6.74 4.55 -13.14
C PRO A 57 -6.88 3.30 -12.24
N LEU A 58 -5.75 2.67 -11.93
CA LEU A 58 -5.71 1.49 -11.05
C LEU A 58 -5.24 1.86 -9.65
N LEU A 59 -5.92 1.33 -8.64
CA LEU A 59 -5.44 1.24 -7.27
C LEU A 59 -5.16 -0.23 -6.92
N LEU A 60 -3.89 -0.60 -6.83
CA LEU A 60 -3.46 -1.89 -6.27
C LEU A 60 -3.52 -1.82 -4.75
N VAL A 61 -4.12 -2.82 -4.10
CA VAL A 61 -4.20 -2.92 -2.64
C VAL A 61 -3.45 -4.16 -2.17
N VAL A 62 -2.52 -3.97 -1.22
CA VAL A 62 -1.66 -5.02 -0.66
C VAL A 62 -1.85 -5.07 0.84
N HIS A 63 -2.42 -6.18 1.33
CA HIS A 63 -2.78 -6.34 2.73
C HIS A 63 -1.57 -6.46 3.67
N GLY A 64 -1.78 -6.14 4.94
CA GLY A 64 -0.83 -6.34 6.03
C GLY A 64 -0.75 -7.78 6.54
N GLY A 65 -0.41 -7.97 7.82
CA GLY A 65 -0.41 -9.28 8.46
C GLY A 65 0.97 -9.92 8.60
N TYR A 66 2.04 -9.12 8.77
CA TYR A 66 3.41 -9.60 8.98
C TYR A 66 3.87 -10.65 7.96
N TRP A 67 3.44 -10.53 6.72
CA TRP A 67 3.73 -11.46 5.62
C TRP A 67 3.28 -12.90 5.87
N SER A 68 2.48 -13.17 6.92
CA SER A 68 2.14 -14.51 7.41
C SER A 68 0.64 -14.79 7.48
N VAL A 69 -0.18 -13.75 7.46
CA VAL A 69 -1.65 -13.82 7.50
C VAL A 69 -2.26 -12.71 6.64
N GLY A 70 -3.55 -12.81 6.36
CA GLY A 70 -4.31 -11.87 5.55
C GLY A 70 -4.69 -12.46 4.20
N ASP A 71 -5.59 -11.80 3.52
CA ASP A 71 -6.03 -12.13 2.17
C ASP A 71 -6.58 -10.89 1.42
N SER A 72 -6.98 -11.07 0.15
CA SER A 72 -7.50 -10.02 -0.72
C SER A 72 -8.91 -9.55 -0.36
N ALA A 73 -9.67 -10.31 0.43
CA ALA A 73 -11.05 -9.99 0.71
C ALA A 73 -11.18 -8.63 1.42
N VAL A 74 -12.07 -7.79 0.92
CA VAL A 74 -12.25 -6.44 1.48
C VAL A 74 -12.62 -6.47 2.97
N SER A 75 -13.35 -7.49 3.41
CA SER A 75 -13.72 -7.68 4.82
C SER A 75 -12.53 -7.97 5.74
N GLN A 76 -11.39 -8.39 5.20
CA GLN A 76 -10.15 -8.63 5.93
C GLN A 76 -9.23 -7.40 5.99
N GLN A 77 -9.54 -6.37 5.22
CA GLN A 77 -8.79 -5.12 5.23
C GLN A 77 -9.11 -4.28 6.47
N SER A 78 -8.22 -3.36 6.83
CA SER A 78 -8.51 -2.37 7.87
C SER A 78 -9.72 -1.51 7.47
N GLN A 79 -10.45 -0.97 8.44
CA GLN A 79 -11.59 -0.07 8.16
C GLN A 79 -11.18 1.12 7.29
N PHE A 80 -9.98 1.63 7.47
CA PHE A 80 -9.44 2.69 6.62
C PHE A 80 -9.26 2.22 5.17
N THR A 81 -8.60 1.08 4.96
CA THR A 81 -8.37 0.49 3.63
C THR A 81 -9.71 0.20 2.94
N GLN A 82 -10.69 -0.36 3.66
CA GLN A 82 -12.05 -0.58 3.14
C GLN A 82 -12.69 0.72 2.65
N ALA A 83 -12.60 1.79 3.45
CA ALA A 83 -13.16 3.10 3.09
C ALA A 83 -12.46 3.71 1.86
N VAL A 84 -11.13 3.58 1.76
CA VAL A 84 -10.38 4.03 0.59
C VAL A 84 -10.73 3.22 -0.65
N MET A 85 -10.81 1.88 -0.56
CA MET A 85 -11.22 1.03 -1.69
C MET A 85 -12.60 1.43 -2.22
N SER A 86 -13.58 1.56 -1.34
CA SER A 86 -14.95 1.96 -1.71
C SER A 86 -14.98 3.36 -2.34
N GLY A 87 -14.28 4.31 -1.74
CA GLY A 87 -14.17 5.67 -2.25
C GLY A 87 -13.46 5.74 -3.62
N ALA A 88 -12.42 4.93 -3.82
CA ALA A 88 -11.69 4.86 -5.07
C ALA A 88 -12.57 4.29 -6.21
N VAL A 89 -13.29 3.19 -5.97
CA VAL A 89 -14.25 2.65 -6.96
C VAL A 89 -15.31 3.68 -7.31
N ALA A 90 -15.90 4.37 -6.31
CA ALA A 90 -16.88 5.43 -6.53
C ALA A 90 -16.30 6.64 -7.30
N ALA A 91 -14.99 6.88 -7.18
CA ALA A 91 -14.26 7.93 -7.89
C ALA A 91 -13.78 7.50 -9.29
N GLY A 92 -14.07 6.27 -9.72
CA GLY A 92 -13.76 5.76 -11.06
C GLY A 92 -12.46 5.00 -11.18
N PHE A 93 -11.83 4.58 -10.08
CA PHE A 93 -10.68 3.66 -10.11
C PHE A 93 -11.15 2.21 -10.29
N ALA A 94 -10.41 1.44 -11.08
CA ALA A 94 -10.37 0.00 -10.90
C ALA A 94 -9.53 -0.30 -9.65
N VAL A 95 -9.99 -1.20 -8.76
CA VAL A 95 -9.27 -1.57 -7.55
C VAL A 95 -8.94 -3.05 -7.60
N ALA A 96 -7.67 -3.41 -7.46
CA ALA A 96 -7.19 -4.78 -7.43
C ALA A 96 -6.58 -5.09 -6.06
N SER A 97 -7.21 -5.95 -5.27
CA SER A 97 -6.68 -6.43 -3.98
C SER A 97 -6.03 -7.80 -4.17
N ILE A 98 -4.76 -7.95 -3.75
CA ILE A 98 -3.98 -9.15 -4.06
C ILE A 98 -3.81 -10.09 -2.87
N ASN A 99 -3.71 -11.39 -3.19
CA ASN A 99 -3.18 -12.42 -2.31
C ASN A 99 -1.73 -12.70 -2.69
N TYR A 100 -0.79 -12.41 -1.82
CA TYR A 100 0.60 -12.83 -1.97
C TYR A 100 0.88 -14.07 -1.13
N ARG A 101 1.90 -14.87 -1.52
CA ARG A 101 2.27 -16.09 -0.79
C ARG A 101 2.73 -15.77 0.63
N LEU A 102 2.17 -16.47 1.61
CA LEU A 102 2.36 -16.23 3.04
C LEU A 102 3.48 -17.10 3.63
N ALA A 103 4.22 -16.52 4.57
CA ALA A 103 5.15 -17.23 5.44
C ALA A 103 4.39 -17.99 6.55
N PRO A 104 4.98 -19.04 7.13
CA PRO A 104 6.32 -19.57 6.90
C PRO A 104 6.44 -20.51 5.70
N ALA A 105 5.31 -20.87 5.04
CA ALA A 105 5.30 -21.79 3.90
C ALA A 105 6.13 -21.19 2.75
N ASN A 106 5.94 -19.92 2.46
CA ASN A 106 6.70 -19.17 1.47
C ASN A 106 7.41 -18.00 2.15
N ARG A 107 8.73 -18.10 2.27
CA ARG A 107 9.55 -17.07 2.91
C ARG A 107 9.95 -15.97 1.95
N TRP A 108 10.48 -14.89 2.49
CA TRP A 108 11.10 -13.83 1.71
C TRP A 108 12.12 -14.40 0.69
N PRO A 109 12.09 -13.97 -0.58
CA PRO A 109 11.38 -12.82 -1.15
C PRO A 109 10.03 -13.13 -1.86
N ALA A 110 9.35 -14.23 -1.55
CA ALA A 110 8.12 -14.62 -2.25
C ALA A 110 7.08 -13.48 -2.30
N GLN A 111 6.93 -12.71 -1.24
CA GLN A 111 5.91 -11.66 -1.10
C GLN A 111 6.15 -10.50 -2.08
N ILE A 112 7.39 -10.04 -2.20
CA ILE A 112 7.71 -8.96 -3.16
C ILE A 112 7.66 -9.45 -4.60
N ILE A 113 8.06 -10.69 -4.87
CA ILE A 113 7.95 -11.30 -6.20
C ILE A 113 6.47 -11.32 -6.64
N ASP A 114 5.57 -11.74 -5.75
CA ASP A 114 4.14 -11.80 -6.04
C ASP A 114 3.54 -10.40 -6.23
N THR A 115 3.90 -9.43 -5.40
CA THR A 115 3.45 -8.03 -5.55
C THR A 115 3.86 -7.47 -6.91
N ARG A 116 5.12 -7.65 -7.31
CA ARG A 116 5.63 -7.20 -8.62
C ARG A 116 4.98 -7.95 -9.78
N CYS A 117 4.72 -9.25 -9.62
CA CYS A 117 4.00 -10.04 -10.62
C CYS A 117 2.58 -9.53 -10.81
N ALA A 118 1.88 -9.13 -9.73
CA ALA A 118 0.55 -8.55 -9.82
C ALA A 118 0.53 -7.24 -10.63
N VAL A 119 1.47 -6.33 -10.37
CA VAL A 119 1.60 -5.08 -11.15
C VAL A 119 1.82 -5.38 -12.62
N ARG A 120 2.70 -6.34 -12.94
CA ARG A 120 2.98 -6.74 -14.33
C ARG A 120 1.79 -7.40 -15.00
N TYR A 121 1.08 -8.29 -14.30
CA TYR A 121 -0.15 -8.92 -14.79
C TYR A 121 -1.21 -7.87 -15.14
N LEU A 122 -1.47 -6.95 -14.22
CA LEU A 122 -2.47 -5.90 -14.41
C LEU A 122 -2.11 -5.01 -15.60
N ARG A 123 -0.85 -4.69 -15.80
CA ARG A 123 -0.38 -3.93 -16.96
C ARG A 123 -0.48 -4.72 -18.26
N ALA A 124 -0.14 -6.00 -18.24
CA ALA A 124 -0.27 -6.89 -19.41
C ALA A 124 -1.74 -7.11 -19.82
N THR A 125 -2.65 -7.05 -18.88
CA THR A 125 -4.09 -7.29 -19.08
C THR A 125 -4.94 -6.01 -18.98
N ALA A 126 -4.32 -4.83 -19.06
CA ALA A 126 -4.97 -3.54 -18.87
C ALA A 126 -6.20 -3.35 -19.77
N THR A 127 -6.12 -3.75 -21.04
CA THR A 127 -7.26 -3.72 -21.98
C THR A 127 -8.44 -4.56 -21.50
N ARG A 128 -8.19 -5.73 -20.88
CA ARG A 128 -9.25 -6.60 -20.36
C ARG A 128 -10.07 -5.92 -19.26
N TRP A 129 -9.40 -5.13 -18.42
CA TRP A 129 -9.96 -4.48 -17.24
C TRP A 129 -10.28 -2.99 -17.45
N HIS A 130 -10.19 -2.51 -18.70
CA HIS A 130 -10.35 -1.09 -19.04
C HIS A 130 -9.47 -0.15 -18.18
N ILE A 131 -8.24 -0.57 -17.87
CA ILE A 131 -7.31 0.17 -17.03
C ILE A 131 -6.32 0.94 -17.92
N ASP A 132 -5.97 2.18 -17.50
CA ASP A 132 -4.85 2.89 -18.11
C ASP A 132 -3.52 2.31 -17.57
N PRO A 133 -2.67 1.70 -18.42
CA PRO A 133 -1.41 1.12 -17.97
C PRO A 133 -0.38 2.14 -17.48
N HIS A 134 -0.65 3.43 -17.62
CA HIS A 134 0.20 4.53 -17.19
C HIS A 134 -0.26 5.19 -15.88
N GLU A 135 -1.42 4.82 -15.35
CA GLU A 135 -2.02 5.38 -14.14
C GLU A 135 -2.21 4.32 -13.04
N PHE A 136 -1.09 3.79 -12.54
CA PHE A 136 -1.06 2.78 -11.47
C PHE A 136 -0.64 3.37 -10.15
N ALA A 137 -1.53 3.39 -9.16
CA ALA A 137 -1.20 3.64 -7.77
C ALA A 137 -1.22 2.35 -6.96
N ALA A 138 -0.52 2.33 -5.84
CA ALA A 138 -0.61 1.25 -4.86
C ALA A 138 -0.86 1.79 -3.45
N LEU A 139 -1.69 1.07 -2.71
CA LEU A 139 -1.92 1.27 -1.28
C LEU A 139 -1.55 -0.03 -0.57
N GLY A 140 -0.77 0.08 0.49
CA GLY A 140 -0.47 -1.05 1.35
C GLY A 140 -0.46 -0.66 2.81
N ASP A 141 -0.90 -1.57 3.68
CA ASP A 141 -0.89 -1.35 5.11
C ASP A 141 0.10 -2.28 5.83
N SER A 142 0.85 -1.75 6.82
CA SER A 142 1.79 -2.53 7.62
C SER A 142 2.82 -3.29 6.74
N ALA A 143 2.79 -4.63 6.72
CA ALA A 143 3.61 -5.45 5.81
C ALA A 143 3.32 -5.16 4.33
N GLY A 144 2.06 -4.87 3.97
CA GLY A 144 1.69 -4.42 2.62
C GLY A 144 2.27 -3.05 2.29
N GLY A 145 2.31 -2.12 3.26
CA GLY A 145 2.99 -0.83 3.13
C GLY A 145 4.48 -1.00 2.80
N GLN A 146 5.16 -1.95 3.46
CA GLN A 146 6.52 -2.33 3.13
C GLN A 146 6.62 -2.81 1.67
N LEU A 147 5.71 -3.69 1.22
CA LEU A 147 5.77 -4.28 -0.11
C LEU A 147 5.57 -3.25 -1.22
N VAL A 148 4.55 -2.38 -1.11
CA VAL A 148 4.30 -1.35 -2.13
C VAL A 148 5.38 -0.27 -2.15
N SER A 149 5.90 0.11 -0.98
CA SER A 149 7.01 1.06 -0.86
C SER A 149 8.30 0.48 -1.45
N LEU A 150 8.58 -0.79 -1.17
CA LEU A 150 9.75 -1.47 -1.71
C LEU A 150 9.66 -1.64 -3.23
N ASP A 151 8.50 -2.05 -3.77
CA ASP A 151 8.32 -2.13 -5.21
C ASP A 151 8.58 -0.78 -5.88
N ALA A 152 7.91 0.28 -5.41
CA ALA A 152 8.06 1.62 -5.98
C ALA A 152 9.50 2.13 -5.98
N LEU A 153 10.26 1.87 -4.92
CA LEU A 153 11.63 2.38 -4.74
C LEU A 153 12.69 1.51 -5.42
N SER A 154 12.35 0.25 -5.77
CA SER A 154 13.29 -0.71 -6.33
C SER A 154 12.96 -1.17 -7.76
N ALA A 155 11.85 -0.72 -8.34
CA ALA A 155 11.29 -1.19 -9.61
C ALA A 155 12.30 -1.27 -10.78
N GLN A 156 13.24 -0.31 -10.85
CA GLN A 156 14.23 -0.24 -11.92
C GLN A 156 15.60 -0.81 -11.55
N ARG A 157 15.80 -1.20 -10.28
CA ARG A 157 17.12 -1.54 -9.73
C ARG A 157 17.25 -3.00 -9.33
N GLU A 158 16.18 -3.62 -8.83
CA GLU A 158 16.21 -4.94 -8.19
C GLU A 158 15.44 -5.99 -9.01
N GLN A 159 15.93 -6.26 -10.23
CA GLN A 159 15.29 -7.22 -11.16
C GLN A 159 15.30 -8.67 -10.64
N GLN A 160 16.10 -8.98 -9.63
CA GLN A 160 16.14 -10.30 -8.98
C GLN A 160 14.81 -10.70 -8.33
N TRP A 161 13.92 -9.74 -8.07
CA TRP A 161 12.57 -9.99 -7.54
C TRP A 161 11.50 -10.05 -8.63
N ASP A 162 11.89 -9.99 -9.87
CA ASP A 162 10.95 -10.08 -10.98
C ASP A 162 10.60 -11.54 -11.26
N SER A 163 9.30 -11.84 -11.32
CA SER A 163 8.82 -13.10 -11.89
C SER A 163 9.20 -13.21 -13.37
N ALA A 164 9.41 -14.44 -13.84
CA ALA A 164 9.55 -14.70 -15.28
C ALA A 164 8.23 -14.45 -16.03
N GLN A 165 7.10 -14.44 -15.33
CA GLN A 165 5.80 -14.17 -15.94
C GLN A 165 5.68 -12.68 -16.23
N TYR A 166 5.10 -12.34 -17.37
CA TYR A 166 4.92 -10.97 -17.86
C TYR A 166 6.23 -10.16 -17.94
N ALA A 167 7.35 -10.82 -18.29
CA ALA A 167 8.71 -10.25 -18.28
C ALA A 167 8.85 -9.02 -19.18
N GLY A 168 8.06 -8.61 -20.03
CA GLY A 168 8.11 -7.38 -20.81
C GLY A 168 7.43 -6.19 -20.14
N GLN A 169 6.75 -6.39 -18.97
CA GLN A 169 5.98 -5.37 -18.32
C GLN A 169 6.76 -4.69 -17.19
N SER A 170 6.53 -3.39 -17.02
CA SER A 170 7.11 -2.60 -15.94
C SER A 170 6.39 -2.87 -14.61
N THR A 171 7.10 -2.79 -13.49
CA THR A 171 6.52 -2.75 -12.13
C THR A 171 6.35 -1.32 -11.61
N ALA A 172 6.66 -0.29 -12.41
CA ALA A 172 6.61 1.10 -11.98
C ALA A 172 5.21 1.52 -11.50
N LEU A 173 5.16 2.21 -10.38
CA LEU A 173 3.97 2.84 -9.82
C LEU A 173 4.09 4.36 -9.99
N GLN A 174 2.96 5.05 -10.20
CA GLN A 174 2.87 6.50 -10.34
C GLN A 174 2.51 7.21 -9.05
N ALA A 175 1.97 6.48 -8.05
CA ALA A 175 1.68 7.00 -6.73
C ALA A 175 1.70 5.85 -5.70
N VAL A 176 2.09 6.15 -4.45
CA VAL A 176 2.10 5.18 -3.35
C VAL A 176 1.40 5.76 -2.12
N VAL A 177 0.50 4.99 -1.53
CA VAL A 177 -0.07 5.25 -0.21
C VAL A 177 0.51 4.21 0.75
N ASP A 178 1.45 4.64 1.59
CA ASP A 178 2.05 3.82 2.64
C ASP A 178 1.30 4.05 3.95
N CYS A 179 0.56 3.05 4.39
CA CYS A 179 -0.21 3.08 5.63
C CYS A 179 0.55 2.34 6.73
N TRP A 180 1.12 3.07 7.71
CA TRP A 180 1.89 2.50 8.84
C TRP A 180 2.85 1.39 8.43
N GLY A 181 3.54 1.57 7.31
CA GLY A 181 4.42 0.58 6.70
C GLY A 181 5.71 0.34 7.48
N ILE A 182 6.27 -0.84 7.28
CA ILE A 182 7.56 -1.25 7.85
C ILE A 182 8.66 -0.90 6.85
N VAL A 183 9.35 0.23 7.02
CA VAL A 183 10.25 0.75 5.98
C VAL A 183 11.73 0.58 6.28
N ASP A 184 12.13 0.48 7.56
CA ASP A 184 13.47 0.03 7.99
C ASP A 184 13.34 -1.19 8.90
N LEU A 185 13.54 -2.37 8.32
CA LEU A 185 13.46 -3.64 9.06
C LEU A 185 14.67 -3.84 9.99
N THR A 186 15.75 -3.09 9.79
CA THR A 186 16.98 -3.16 10.59
C THR A 186 16.97 -2.21 11.78
N ALA A 187 16.06 -1.24 11.82
CA ALA A 187 15.97 -0.25 12.87
C ALA A 187 15.76 -0.88 14.26
N PRO A 188 16.32 -0.30 15.33
CA PRO A 188 16.07 -0.78 16.69
C PRO A 188 14.64 -0.44 17.16
N GLY A 189 14.24 -0.95 18.33
CA GLY A 189 13.01 -0.53 19.03
C GLY A 189 11.73 -1.24 18.59
N TRP A 190 11.84 -2.37 17.90
CA TRP A 190 10.68 -3.22 17.59
C TRP A 190 10.16 -3.90 18.86
N SER A 191 8.83 -4.03 18.96
CA SER A 191 8.18 -4.79 20.03
C SER A 191 8.62 -6.26 19.99
N ARG A 192 8.52 -6.96 21.15
CA ARG A 192 8.82 -8.40 21.20
C ARG A 192 7.95 -9.20 20.22
N LEU A 193 6.67 -8.81 20.08
CA LEU A 193 5.73 -9.43 19.15
C LEU A 193 6.18 -9.22 17.70
N GLY A 194 6.49 -7.99 17.28
CA GLY A 194 6.94 -7.68 15.92
C GLY A 194 8.21 -8.44 15.54
N ARG A 195 9.18 -8.52 16.48
CA ARG A 195 10.41 -9.31 16.30
C ARG A 195 10.14 -10.80 16.14
N GLY A 196 9.19 -11.35 16.90
CA GLY A 196 8.83 -12.77 16.81
C GLY A 196 8.14 -13.10 15.48
N LEU A 197 7.12 -12.35 15.10
CA LEU A 197 6.32 -12.59 13.90
C LEU A 197 7.15 -12.49 12.61
N SER A 198 8.09 -11.56 12.54
CA SER A 198 8.94 -11.38 11.35
C SER A 198 9.87 -12.57 11.07
N THR A 199 10.18 -13.41 12.07
CA THR A 199 11.03 -14.59 11.87
C THR A 199 10.40 -15.64 10.94
N ASN A 200 9.07 -15.64 10.82
CA ASN A 200 8.36 -16.50 9.88
C ASN A 200 8.79 -16.17 8.44
N ALA A 201 8.84 -14.90 8.08
CA ALA A 201 9.20 -14.45 6.74
C ALA A 201 10.71 -14.41 6.51
N PHE A 202 11.48 -13.80 7.41
CA PHE A 202 12.89 -13.47 7.17
C PHE A 202 13.89 -14.40 7.85
N ARG A 203 13.47 -15.34 8.70
CA ARG A 203 14.32 -16.21 9.56
C ARG A 203 15.15 -15.45 10.60
N VAL A 204 15.04 -14.16 10.66
CA VAL A 204 15.70 -13.27 11.63
C VAL A 204 14.68 -12.27 12.16
N PRO A 205 14.80 -11.86 13.45
CA PRO A 205 13.88 -10.88 14.01
C PRO A 205 14.19 -9.47 13.49
N LEU A 206 13.17 -8.63 13.35
CA LEU A 206 13.34 -7.20 13.06
C LEU A 206 14.33 -6.55 14.02
N GLY A 207 15.07 -5.57 13.51
CA GLY A 207 16.12 -4.89 14.26
C GLY A 207 17.46 -5.65 14.32
N SER A 208 17.59 -6.77 13.60
CA SER A 208 18.86 -7.46 13.47
C SER A 208 19.72 -6.83 12.36
N PRO A 209 21.05 -6.80 12.51
CA PRO A 209 21.96 -6.32 11.46
C PRO A 209 22.12 -7.38 10.36
N SER A 210 21.06 -7.65 9.60
CA SER A 210 20.97 -8.71 8.60
C SER A 210 20.92 -8.14 7.18
N ALA A 211 21.64 -8.75 6.25
CA ALA A 211 21.62 -8.35 4.84
C ALA A 211 20.22 -8.56 4.22
N VAL A 212 19.51 -9.63 4.61
CA VAL A 212 18.16 -9.88 4.11
C VAL A 212 17.17 -8.81 4.58
N LEU A 213 17.26 -8.35 5.84
CA LEU A 213 16.41 -7.27 6.33
C LEU A 213 16.76 -5.93 5.67
N ARG A 214 18.04 -5.66 5.45
CA ARG A 214 18.48 -4.44 4.76
C ARG A 214 17.97 -4.41 3.32
N SER A 215 18.10 -5.51 2.56
CA SER A 215 17.58 -5.57 1.20
C SER A 215 16.05 -5.48 1.14
N ALA A 216 15.34 -5.98 2.16
CA ALA A 216 13.88 -5.88 2.27
C ALA A 216 13.38 -4.51 2.79
N SER A 217 14.28 -3.61 3.22
CA SER A 217 13.93 -2.31 3.77
C SER A 217 13.74 -1.27 2.66
N PRO A 218 12.55 -0.71 2.45
CA PRO A 218 12.32 0.37 1.48
C PRO A 218 13.32 1.51 1.57
N VAL A 219 13.69 1.94 2.78
CA VAL A 219 14.65 3.03 3.01
C VAL A 219 16.03 2.76 2.39
N SER A 220 16.42 1.50 2.21
CA SER A 220 17.70 1.13 1.57
C SER A 220 17.71 1.36 0.05
N HIS A 221 16.54 1.62 -0.54
CA HIS A 221 16.36 1.81 -1.98
C HIS A 221 15.94 3.23 -2.35
N VAL A 222 15.82 4.14 -1.38
CA VAL A 222 15.50 5.54 -1.65
C VAL A 222 16.58 6.17 -2.52
N GLY A 223 16.16 6.88 -3.55
CA GLY A 223 17.02 7.63 -4.47
C GLY A 223 16.13 8.47 -5.37
N PRO A 224 16.70 9.42 -6.12
CA PRO A 224 15.91 10.37 -6.89
C PRO A 224 15.04 9.67 -7.94
N GLY A 225 13.84 10.24 -8.15
CA GLY A 225 12.87 9.77 -9.16
C GLY A 225 11.84 8.78 -8.61
N ALA A 226 11.67 8.70 -7.29
CA ALA A 226 10.57 7.96 -6.69
C ALA A 226 9.21 8.62 -7.05
N PRO A 227 8.13 7.84 -7.22
CA PRO A 227 6.80 8.41 -7.38
C PRO A 227 6.40 9.21 -6.12
N PRO A 228 5.38 10.07 -6.20
CA PRO A 228 4.80 10.72 -5.03
C PRO A 228 4.32 9.71 -3.97
N PHE A 229 4.64 9.98 -2.71
CA PHE A 229 4.21 9.18 -1.55
C PHE A 229 3.23 9.97 -0.68
N LEU A 230 2.09 9.35 -0.34
CA LEU A 230 1.26 9.71 0.80
C LEU A 230 1.51 8.68 1.90
N ILE A 231 2.05 9.12 3.03
CA ILE A 231 2.41 8.27 4.16
C ILE A 231 1.45 8.58 5.30
N ILE A 232 0.82 7.56 5.88
CA ILE A 232 -0.18 7.73 6.94
C ILE A 232 0.24 6.89 8.14
N HIS A 233 0.24 7.47 9.36
CA HIS A 233 0.64 6.74 10.57
C HIS A 233 -0.07 7.22 11.81
N GLY A 234 -0.56 6.30 12.62
CA GLY A 234 -1.12 6.58 13.94
C GLY A 234 -0.02 6.88 14.97
N LEU A 235 -0.11 8.02 15.65
CA LEU A 235 0.91 8.44 16.63
C LEU A 235 1.01 7.55 17.87
N SER A 236 -0.04 6.76 18.16
CA SER A 236 -0.07 5.80 19.28
C SER A 236 0.25 4.37 18.84
N ASP A 237 0.84 4.16 17.66
CA ASP A 237 1.21 2.85 17.17
C ASP A 237 2.39 2.27 17.97
N THR A 238 2.12 1.18 18.70
CA THR A 238 3.10 0.45 19.51
C THR A 238 3.65 -0.79 18.81
N LEU A 239 3.11 -1.13 17.64
CA LEU A 239 3.50 -2.32 16.88
C LEU A 239 4.53 -1.97 15.82
N VAL A 240 4.23 -0.97 14.99
CA VAL A 240 5.15 -0.34 14.03
C VAL A 240 5.44 1.08 14.53
N PRO A 241 6.66 1.39 14.97
CA PRO A 241 6.96 2.71 15.53
C PRO A 241 6.73 3.83 14.51
N PRO A 242 6.02 4.95 14.86
CA PRO A 242 5.72 6.05 13.92
C PRO A 242 6.96 6.69 13.27
N ARG A 243 8.13 6.55 13.91
CA ARG A 243 9.41 6.99 13.33
C ARG A 243 9.73 6.33 11.98
N GLN A 244 9.19 5.15 11.68
CA GLN A 244 9.34 4.50 10.38
C GLN A 244 8.83 5.42 9.26
N SER A 245 7.63 5.95 9.40
CA SER A 245 7.03 6.89 8.44
C SER A 245 7.76 8.24 8.38
N THR A 246 8.21 8.75 9.53
CA THR A 246 9.00 10.00 9.59
C THR A 246 10.34 9.82 8.86
N GLU A 247 11.00 8.67 9.02
CA GLU A 247 12.25 8.32 8.35
C GLU A 247 12.06 8.24 6.82
N LEU A 248 11.07 7.48 6.35
CA LEU A 248 10.78 7.36 4.93
C LEU A 248 10.52 8.72 4.28
N ARG A 249 9.64 9.55 4.88
CA ARG A 249 9.40 10.91 4.40
C ARG A 249 10.67 11.74 4.32
N THR A 250 11.51 11.66 5.35
CA THR A 250 12.75 12.45 5.43
C THR A 250 13.71 12.07 4.32
N LEU A 251 13.90 10.78 4.08
CA LEU A 251 14.79 10.27 3.04
C LEU A 251 14.27 10.60 1.62
N LEU A 252 12.97 10.41 1.36
CA LEU A 252 12.36 10.76 0.07
C LEU A 252 12.54 12.25 -0.24
N ARG A 253 12.24 13.11 0.73
CA ARG A 253 12.43 14.56 0.55
C ARG A 253 13.89 14.95 0.37
N ALA A 254 14.81 14.30 1.05
CA ALA A 254 16.25 14.53 0.86
C ALA A 254 16.72 14.09 -0.53
N ALA A 255 16.07 13.10 -1.15
CA ALA A 255 16.30 12.67 -2.53
C ALA A 255 15.66 13.61 -3.58
N GLY A 256 14.84 14.58 -3.15
CA GLY A 256 14.13 15.53 -4.03
C GLY A 256 12.74 15.07 -4.44
N ASP A 257 12.23 13.96 -3.86
CA ASP A 257 10.97 13.36 -4.23
C ASP A 257 9.80 13.88 -3.37
N ALA A 258 8.58 13.82 -3.93
CA ALA A 258 7.38 14.28 -3.25
C ALA A 258 6.92 13.26 -2.20
N ALA A 259 6.89 13.67 -0.93
CA ALA A 259 6.40 12.84 0.17
C ALA A 259 5.61 13.67 1.19
N THR A 260 4.36 13.27 1.43
CA THR A 260 3.48 13.85 2.44
C THR A 260 3.26 12.85 3.56
N LEU A 261 3.46 13.25 4.81
CA LEU A 261 3.15 12.44 5.99
C LEU A 261 1.93 13.02 6.70
N VAL A 262 0.92 12.19 6.91
CA VAL A 262 -0.24 12.45 7.75
C VAL A 262 -0.09 11.68 9.04
N GLU A 263 0.17 12.38 10.12
CA GLU A 263 0.23 11.85 11.47
C GLU A 263 -1.17 11.88 12.08
N VAL A 264 -1.67 10.70 12.46
CA VAL A 264 -3.03 10.55 13.00
C VAL A 264 -2.97 10.49 14.52
N ALA A 265 -3.45 11.54 15.17
CA ALA A 265 -3.49 11.61 16.63
C ALA A 265 -4.52 10.60 17.18
N ASN A 266 -4.25 10.04 18.36
CA ASN A 266 -5.11 9.10 19.08
C ASN A 266 -5.42 7.81 18.29
N ALA A 267 -4.56 7.42 17.38
CA ALA A 267 -4.70 6.21 16.59
C ALA A 267 -3.49 5.28 16.81
N GLY A 268 -3.77 4.00 17.00
CA GLY A 268 -2.77 2.93 17.09
C GLY A 268 -2.50 2.29 15.74
N HIS A 269 -1.95 1.04 15.75
CA HIS A 269 -1.72 0.26 14.53
C HIS A 269 -3.04 -0.03 13.79
N GLY A 270 -3.04 0.08 12.48
CA GLY A 270 -4.27 -0.06 11.69
C GLY A 270 -5.27 1.07 11.88
N LEU A 271 -4.84 2.21 12.41
CA LEU A 271 -5.66 3.31 12.88
C LEU A 271 -6.70 2.87 13.94
N ALA A 272 -6.38 1.85 14.71
CA ALA A 272 -7.21 1.41 15.81
C ALA A 272 -7.49 2.58 16.75
N THR A 273 -8.76 2.81 17.05
CA THR A 273 -9.20 3.91 17.91
C THR A 273 -8.78 3.68 19.35
N THR A 274 -8.40 4.76 20.03
CA THR A 274 -8.20 4.81 21.47
C THR A 274 -9.50 5.26 22.16
N ALA A 275 -9.45 5.52 23.47
CA ALA A 275 -10.58 6.12 24.18
C ALA A 275 -10.93 7.54 23.70
N VAL A 276 -10.03 8.20 23.00
CA VAL A 276 -10.20 9.53 22.42
C VAL A 276 -10.34 9.38 20.90
N PRO A 277 -11.27 10.11 20.26
CA PRO A 277 -11.41 10.06 18.80
C PRO A 277 -10.11 10.40 18.08
N MET A 278 -9.85 9.69 17.00
CA MET A 278 -8.70 9.97 16.13
C MET A 278 -8.88 11.29 15.36
N VAL A 279 -7.75 11.94 15.07
CA VAL A 279 -7.73 13.20 14.29
C VAL A 279 -6.62 13.12 13.25
N PRO A 280 -6.95 13.27 11.94
CA PRO A 280 -8.30 13.47 11.38
C PRO A 280 -9.21 12.24 11.58
N ALA A 281 -10.53 12.42 11.45
CA ALA A 281 -11.47 11.31 11.49
C ALA A 281 -11.23 10.35 10.32
N LEU A 282 -11.57 9.06 10.48
CA LEU A 282 -11.30 8.02 9.49
C LEU A 282 -11.94 8.34 8.13
N SER A 283 -13.20 8.79 8.13
CA SER A 283 -13.92 9.16 6.89
C SER A 283 -13.23 10.31 6.15
N ASP A 284 -12.78 11.32 6.89
CA ASP A 284 -12.11 12.49 6.32
C ASP A 284 -10.76 12.10 5.73
N LEU A 285 -10.00 11.27 6.45
CA LEU A 285 -8.72 10.76 6.00
C LEU A 285 -8.85 9.90 4.74
N ALA A 286 -9.85 9.01 4.69
CA ALA A 286 -10.11 8.19 3.52
C ALA A 286 -10.50 9.07 2.30
N GLY A 287 -11.38 10.06 2.48
CA GLY A 287 -11.74 11.01 1.44
C GLY A 287 -10.56 11.85 0.94
N GLN A 288 -9.69 12.31 1.85
CA GLN A 288 -8.45 13.02 1.51
C GLN A 288 -7.49 12.12 0.72
N THR A 289 -7.38 10.84 1.08
CA THR A 289 -6.54 9.86 0.37
C THR A 289 -7.02 9.65 -1.06
N VAL A 290 -8.32 9.45 -1.27
CA VAL A 290 -8.90 9.32 -2.62
C VAL A 290 -8.70 10.59 -3.44
N SER A 291 -8.91 11.76 -2.83
CA SER A 291 -8.68 13.05 -3.49
C SER A 291 -7.21 13.24 -3.89
N TRP A 292 -6.28 12.83 -3.03
CA TRP A 292 -4.85 12.88 -3.32
C TRP A 292 -4.48 11.95 -4.49
N LEU A 293 -5.02 10.72 -4.53
CA LEU A 293 -4.82 9.77 -5.64
C LEU A 293 -5.31 10.37 -6.97
N LEU A 294 -6.52 10.96 -6.99
CA LEU A 294 -7.06 11.61 -8.17
C LEU A 294 -6.19 12.78 -8.66
N ALA A 295 -5.67 13.58 -7.75
CA ALA A 295 -4.83 14.73 -8.10
C ALA A 295 -3.42 14.33 -8.56
N THR A 296 -2.96 13.14 -8.18
CA THR A 296 -1.60 12.67 -8.49
C THR A 296 -1.53 11.91 -9.81
N LEU A 297 -2.59 11.18 -10.20
CA LEU A 297 -2.62 10.36 -11.42
C LEU A 297 -3.21 11.07 -12.64
N ARG A 298 -3.72 12.29 -12.51
CA ARG A 298 -4.34 13.06 -13.60
C ARG A 298 -3.55 14.27 -14.00
#